data_3a29f4217ac131b949846d7d034e4d97
#
_entry.id   3a29f4217ac131b949846d7d034e4d97
#
_cell.length_a   1.000
_cell.length_b   1.000
_cell.length_c   1.000
_cell.angle_alpha   90.00
_cell.angle_beta   90.00
_cell.angle_gamma   90.00
#
_symmetry.space_group_name_H-M   'P 1'
#
loop_
_entity.id
_entity.type
_entity.pdbx_description
1 polymer ?
#
loop_
_entity_poly.entity_id
_entity_poly.type
_entity_poly.pdbx_seq_one_letter_code
_entity_poly.pdbx_strand_id
1 'polypeptide(L)'
;MIDTTVRPQTRRGGATAAAALFGVSGLLFLLYPAVRPYSDYLNETTLDGARAYASGGWVAAHVFGMLGFVLLGLAMQALRDVLRGTPADRIGIAATVVTWVGVGLTLPYYGAEDFALHSVAIRALGDGSPDLLDLVVQVRGGGTQMTMFASGLVLVAAGAVTAAVAIWRSGVLARWSGIPLAVGFALFVPQFFGPPWVRVAHGVVLAAGALWLAAELLRPRRDAADAR
;
A
#
# COMPACT_ATOMS: atom_id res chain seq x y z
N MET A 1 2.61 13.97 -42.57
CA MET A 1 2.26 14.99 -41.58
C MET A 1 1.41 14.28 -40.52
N ILE A 2 2.03 13.79 -39.44
CA ILE A 2 1.33 13.03 -38.39
C ILE A 2 0.81 14.05 -37.39
N ASP A 3 -0.52 14.08 -37.23
CA ASP A 3 -1.22 14.95 -36.28
C ASP A 3 -0.84 14.58 -34.83
N THR A 4 0.00 15.39 -34.21
CA THR A 4 0.52 15.20 -32.84
C THR A 4 -0.34 15.86 -31.76
N THR A 5 -1.59 16.19 -32.05
CA THR A 5 -2.51 16.68 -31.03
C THR A 5 -3.00 15.57 -30.13
N VAL A 6 -2.17 15.14 -29.18
CA VAL A 6 -2.59 14.27 -28.06
C VAL A 6 -3.65 15.02 -27.26
N ARG A 7 -4.90 14.57 -27.40
CA ARG A 7 -6.10 15.24 -26.89
C ARG A 7 -6.00 15.57 -25.41
N PRO A 8 -6.33 16.81 -24.97
CA PRO A 8 -6.32 17.21 -23.55
C PRO A 8 -7.22 16.35 -22.65
N GLN A 9 -8.27 15.73 -23.20
CA GLN A 9 -9.22 14.89 -22.48
C GLN A 9 -8.62 13.59 -21.91
N THR A 10 -7.65 12.96 -22.59
CA THR A 10 -7.03 11.71 -22.13
C THR A 10 -6.15 11.93 -20.90
N ARG A 11 -5.51 13.09 -20.79
CA ARG A 11 -4.69 13.45 -19.62
C ARG A 11 -5.54 13.73 -18.36
N ARG A 12 -6.72 14.34 -18.51
CA ARG A 12 -7.65 14.57 -17.38
C ARG A 12 -8.21 13.25 -16.83
N GLY A 13 -8.63 12.33 -17.70
CA GLY A 13 -9.11 11.01 -17.30
C GLY A 13 -8.06 10.21 -16.50
N GLY A 14 -6.81 10.23 -16.95
CA GLY A 14 -5.71 9.56 -16.24
C GLY A 14 -5.43 10.16 -14.85
N ALA A 15 -5.48 11.47 -14.71
CA ALA A 15 -5.28 12.14 -13.42
C ALA A 15 -6.41 11.83 -12.43
N THR A 16 -7.67 11.82 -12.90
CA THR A 16 -8.83 11.45 -12.06
C THR A 16 -8.75 9.99 -11.61
N ALA A 17 -8.39 9.07 -12.50
CA ALA A 17 -8.20 7.66 -12.16
C ALA A 17 -7.06 7.50 -11.12
N ALA A 18 -5.91 8.15 -11.33
CA ALA A 18 -4.80 8.12 -10.38
C ALA A 18 -5.23 8.65 -9.00
N ALA A 19 -5.94 9.77 -8.96
CA ALA A 19 -6.44 10.37 -7.72
C ALA A 19 -7.38 9.42 -6.96
N ALA A 20 -8.34 8.82 -7.66
CA ALA A 20 -9.27 7.86 -7.06
C ALA A 20 -8.54 6.63 -6.50
N LEU A 21 -7.61 6.07 -7.29
CA LEU A 21 -6.83 4.88 -6.89
C LEU A 21 -5.94 5.17 -5.68
N PHE A 22 -5.22 6.30 -5.65
CA PHE A 22 -4.44 6.70 -4.46
C PHE A 22 -5.34 6.94 -3.25
N GLY A 23 -6.44 7.68 -3.42
CA GLY A 23 -7.37 7.97 -2.32
C GLY A 23 -7.95 6.71 -1.69
N VAL A 24 -8.48 5.79 -2.51
CA VAL A 24 -9.03 4.52 -2.02
C VAL A 24 -7.94 3.64 -1.40
N SER A 25 -6.77 3.51 -2.05
CA SER A 25 -5.64 2.75 -1.51
C SER A 25 -5.22 3.28 -0.12
N GLY A 26 -5.08 4.60 0.02
CA GLY A 26 -4.73 5.22 1.30
C GLY A 26 -5.74 4.95 2.40
N LEU A 27 -7.04 5.04 2.09
CA LEU A 27 -8.10 4.72 3.04
C LEU A 27 -8.08 3.24 3.46
N LEU A 28 -7.81 2.33 2.54
CA LEU A 28 -7.69 0.91 2.84
C LEU A 28 -6.48 0.62 3.74
N PHE A 29 -5.35 1.30 3.54
CA PHE A 29 -4.20 1.20 4.45
C PHE A 29 -4.46 1.78 5.84
N LEU A 30 -5.40 2.71 6.00
CA LEU A 30 -5.88 3.15 7.31
C LEU A 30 -6.84 2.12 7.93
N LEU A 31 -7.78 1.60 7.14
CA LEU A 31 -8.78 0.63 7.61
C LEU A 31 -8.12 -0.69 8.04
N TYR A 32 -7.05 -1.12 7.37
CA TYR A 32 -6.30 -2.32 7.73
C TYR A 32 -5.94 -2.34 9.23
N PRO A 33 -5.12 -1.44 9.76
CA PRO A 33 -4.77 -1.46 11.18
C PRO A 33 -5.92 -1.01 12.10
N ALA A 34 -6.88 -0.21 11.64
CA ALA A 34 -7.99 0.28 12.45
C ALA A 34 -9.03 -0.79 12.75
N VAL A 35 -9.27 -1.73 11.83
CA VAL A 35 -10.27 -2.80 11.97
C VAL A 35 -9.66 -4.07 12.55
N ARG A 36 -8.34 -4.26 12.39
CA ARG A 36 -7.62 -5.44 12.87
C ARG A 36 -7.76 -5.58 14.39
N PRO A 37 -8.19 -6.75 14.92
CA PRO A 37 -8.11 -7.04 16.34
C PRO A 37 -6.65 -7.33 16.73
N TYR A 38 -6.29 -7.07 18.00
CA TYR A 38 -4.91 -7.13 18.48
C TYR A 38 -4.73 -8.04 19.71
N SER A 39 -5.64 -8.96 20.01
CA SER A 39 -5.45 -9.90 21.11
C SER A 39 -4.30 -10.89 20.87
N ASP A 40 -3.85 -11.03 19.61
CA ASP A 40 -2.64 -11.76 19.22
C ASP A 40 -1.34 -11.01 19.58
N TYR A 41 -1.40 -9.71 19.83
CA TYR A 41 -0.22 -8.94 20.21
C TYR A 41 0.36 -9.43 21.55
N LEU A 42 1.56 -9.99 21.52
CA LEU A 42 2.25 -10.66 22.63
C LEU A 42 1.62 -12.02 23.07
N ASN A 43 0.60 -12.51 22.38
CA ASN A 43 -0.15 -13.73 22.74
C ASN A 43 -0.40 -14.64 21.52
N GLU A 44 0.47 -14.65 20.54
CA GLU A 44 0.23 -15.25 19.21
C GLU A 44 -0.05 -16.76 19.22
N THR A 45 0.46 -17.51 20.22
CA THR A 45 0.29 -18.96 20.35
C THR A 45 -0.66 -19.34 21.49
N THR A 46 -1.51 -18.42 21.93
CA THR A 46 -2.53 -18.69 22.96
C THR A 46 -3.93 -18.73 22.39
N LEU A 47 -4.89 -19.36 23.08
CA LEU A 47 -6.29 -19.32 22.68
C LEU A 47 -6.89 -17.89 22.67
N ASP A 48 -6.34 -16.99 23.48
CA ASP A 48 -6.74 -15.59 23.44
C ASP A 48 -6.26 -14.89 22.15
N GLY A 49 -5.01 -15.12 21.76
CA GLY A 49 -4.49 -14.67 20.45
C GLY A 49 -5.26 -15.28 19.28
N ALA A 50 -5.63 -16.56 19.36
CA ALA A 50 -6.43 -17.24 18.35
C ALA A 50 -7.79 -16.56 18.09
N ARG A 51 -8.40 -15.92 19.10
CA ARG A 51 -9.65 -15.15 18.90
C ARG A 51 -9.47 -13.98 17.93
N ALA A 52 -8.29 -13.35 17.88
CA ALA A 52 -8.00 -12.34 16.87
C ALA A 52 -8.06 -12.96 15.47
N TYR A 53 -7.29 -14.02 15.24
CA TYR A 53 -7.19 -14.67 13.91
C TYR A 53 -8.54 -15.25 13.45
N ALA A 54 -9.35 -15.81 14.36
CA ALA A 54 -10.65 -16.39 14.05
C ALA A 54 -11.74 -15.34 13.77
N SER A 55 -11.49 -14.07 14.01
CA SER A 55 -12.50 -13.03 13.88
C SER A 55 -12.70 -12.55 12.44
N GLY A 56 -13.93 -12.13 12.10
CA GLY A 56 -14.20 -11.45 10.83
C GLY A 56 -13.44 -10.12 10.67
N GLY A 57 -13.08 -9.46 11.78
CA GLY A 57 -12.25 -8.25 11.77
C GLY A 57 -10.83 -8.52 11.27
N TRP A 58 -10.27 -9.70 11.59
CA TRP A 58 -8.97 -10.14 11.07
C TRP A 58 -9.00 -10.26 9.55
N VAL A 59 -9.97 -11.02 9.02
CA VAL A 59 -10.11 -11.25 7.58
C VAL A 59 -10.36 -9.93 6.85
N ALA A 60 -11.30 -9.12 7.33
CA ALA A 60 -11.59 -7.83 6.71
C ALA A 60 -10.36 -6.91 6.66
N ALA A 61 -9.60 -6.84 7.76
CA ALA A 61 -8.39 -6.03 7.84
C ALA A 61 -7.35 -6.46 6.78
N HIS A 62 -7.04 -7.74 6.70
CA HIS A 62 -6.04 -8.24 5.75
C HIS A 62 -6.49 -8.07 4.29
N VAL A 63 -7.78 -8.28 4.01
CA VAL A 63 -8.37 -7.98 2.69
C VAL A 63 -8.21 -6.50 2.35
N PHE A 64 -8.44 -5.57 3.30
CA PHE A 64 -8.17 -4.15 3.06
C PHE A 64 -6.69 -3.89 2.76
N GLY A 65 -5.77 -4.51 3.47
CA GLY A 65 -4.34 -4.42 3.19
C GLY A 65 -3.98 -4.91 1.78
N MET A 66 -4.46 -6.10 1.41
CA MET A 66 -4.21 -6.70 0.08
C MET A 66 -4.77 -5.81 -1.05
N LEU A 67 -6.02 -5.37 -0.94
CA LEU A 67 -6.63 -4.46 -1.91
C LEU A 67 -5.90 -3.12 -1.96
N GLY A 68 -5.45 -2.59 -0.81
CA GLY A 68 -4.64 -1.39 -0.72
C GLY A 68 -3.37 -1.49 -1.57
N PHE A 69 -2.64 -2.60 -1.48
CA PHE A 69 -1.44 -2.84 -2.30
C PHE A 69 -1.75 -2.97 -3.80
N VAL A 70 -2.80 -3.70 -4.17
CA VAL A 70 -3.21 -3.82 -5.59
C VAL A 70 -3.57 -2.45 -6.16
N LEU A 71 -4.38 -1.67 -5.43
CA LEU A 71 -4.78 -0.33 -5.88
C LEU A 71 -3.60 0.64 -5.92
N LEU A 72 -2.61 0.50 -5.02
CA LEU A 72 -1.36 1.26 -5.09
C LEU A 72 -0.61 0.98 -6.39
N GLY A 73 -0.47 -0.28 -6.78
CA GLY A 73 0.17 -0.65 -8.06
C GLY A 73 -0.54 -0.01 -9.27
N LEU A 74 -1.87 -0.07 -9.29
CA LEU A 74 -2.69 0.57 -10.32
C LEU A 74 -2.58 2.10 -10.27
N ALA A 75 -2.51 2.70 -9.07
CA ALA A 75 -2.32 4.14 -8.89
C ALA A 75 -0.96 4.61 -9.43
N MET A 76 0.10 3.83 -9.20
CA MET A 76 1.45 4.10 -9.75
C MET A 76 1.44 4.05 -11.28
N GLN A 77 0.70 3.10 -11.87
CA GLN A 77 0.56 3.04 -13.32
C GLN A 77 -0.21 4.24 -13.88
N ALA A 78 -1.30 4.64 -13.25
CA ALA A 78 -2.04 5.83 -13.64
C ALA A 78 -1.22 7.11 -13.45
N LEU A 79 -0.42 7.21 -12.39
CA LEU A 79 0.52 8.31 -12.18
C LEU A 79 1.59 8.36 -13.29
N ARG A 80 2.14 7.22 -13.69
CA ARG A 80 3.09 7.14 -14.81
C ARG A 80 2.47 7.72 -16.08
N ASP A 81 1.19 7.46 -16.36
CA ASP A 81 0.51 8.05 -17.54
C ASP A 81 0.35 9.57 -17.44
N VAL A 82 0.15 10.10 -16.22
CA VAL A 82 0.19 11.55 -15.96
C VAL A 82 1.56 12.17 -16.22
N LEU A 83 2.64 11.42 -15.93
CA LEU A 83 4.03 11.87 -16.09
C LEU A 83 4.59 11.62 -17.49
N ARG A 84 3.84 10.97 -18.38
CA ARG A 84 4.29 10.66 -19.76
C ARG A 84 4.64 11.93 -20.53
N GLY A 85 5.79 11.89 -21.21
CA GLY A 85 6.31 13.02 -21.99
C GLY A 85 6.87 14.17 -21.14
N THR A 86 7.04 13.97 -19.84
CA THR A 86 7.82 14.86 -18.96
C THR A 86 9.26 14.35 -18.82
N PRO A 87 10.19 15.15 -18.29
CA PRO A 87 11.54 14.68 -17.95
C PRO A 87 11.56 13.49 -16.98
N ALA A 88 10.44 13.23 -16.29
CA ALA A 88 10.30 12.17 -15.29
C ALA A 88 9.70 10.85 -15.84
N ASP A 89 9.38 10.74 -17.13
CA ASP A 89 8.68 9.58 -17.71
C ASP A 89 9.40 8.24 -17.39
N ARG A 90 10.72 8.16 -17.61
CA ARG A 90 11.50 6.95 -17.29
C ARG A 90 11.53 6.62 -15.80
N ILE A 91 11.55 7.65 -14.94
CA ILE A 91 11.52 7.47 -13.49
C ILE A 91 10.12 6.96 -13.07
N GLY A 92 9.06 7.46 -13.68
CA GLY A 92 7.69 6.97 -13.49
C GLY A 92 7.52 5.49 -13.88
N ILE A 93 8.15 5.06 -14.96
CA ILE A 93 8.18 3.63 -15.35
C ILE A 93 8.89 2.80 -14.27
N ALA A 94 10.07 3.23 -13.83
CA ALA A 94 10.82 2.53 -12.79
C ALA A 94 10.02 2.44 -11.48
N ALA A 95 9.38 3.52 -11.04
CA ALA A 95 8.51 3.53 -9.87
C ALA A 95 7.39 2.49 -9.97
N THR A 96 6.71 2.43 -11.11
CA THR A 96 5.63 1.48 -11.36
C THR A 96 6.13 0.03 -11.31
N VAL A 97 7.22 -0.29 -12.01
CA VAL A 97 7.76 -1.65 -12.05
C VAL A 97 8.22 -2.11 -10.67
N VAL A 98 8.99 -1.28 -9.96
CA VAL A 98 9.50 -1.59 -8.62
C VAL A 98 8.35 -1.79 -7.63
N THR A 99 7.31 -0.95 -7.69
CA THR A 99 6.11 -1.11 -6.85
C THR A 99 5.39 -2.42 -7.15
N TRP A 100 5.16 -2.78 -8.42
CA TRP A 100 4.47 -4.03 -8.77
C TRP A 100 5.25 -5.28 -8.35
N VAL A 101 6.57 -5.29 -8.49
CA VAL A 101 7.40 -6.39 -7.99
C VAL A 101 7.27 -6.49 -6.46
N GLY A 102 7.34 -5.36 -5.76
CA GLY A 102 7.16 -5.31 -4.31
C GLY A 102 5.79 -5.82 -3.86
N VAL A 103 4.71 -5.37 -4.52
CA VAL A 103 3.34 -5.85 -4.27
C VAL A 103 3.24 -7.36 -4.48
N GLY A 104 3.76 -7.87 -5.61
CA GLY A 104 3.74 -9.31 -5.93
C GLY A 104 4.45 -10.17 -4.88
N LEU A 105 5.55 -9.69 -4.29
CA LEU A 105 6.27 -10.38 -3.21
C LEU A 105 5.57 -10.27 -1.84
N THR A 106 4.81 -9.20 -1.61
CA THR A 106 4.13 -8.95 -0.33
C THR A 106 2.81 -9.74 -0.21
N LEU A 107 2.01 -9.82 -1.27
CA LEU A 107 0.66 -10.39 -1.24
C LEU A 107 0.60 -11.87 -0.79
N PRO A 108 1.52 -12.79 -1.19
CA PRO A 108 1.49 -14.17 -0.73
C PRO A 108 1.56 -14.30 0.79
N TYR A 109 2.36 -13.45 1.45
CA TYR A 109 2.44 -13.42 2.91
C TYR A 109 1.11 -12.97 3.54
N TYR A 110 0.50 -11.89 3.04
CA TYR A 110 -0.80 -11.43 3.52
C TYR A 110 -1.89 -12.47 3.35
N GLY A 111 -1.91 -13.18 2.20
CA GLY A 111 -2.88 -14.25 1.97
C GLY A 111 -2.67 -15.45 2.90
N ALA A 112 -1.42 -15.84 3.16
CA ALA A 112 -1.11 -16.91 4.10
C ALA A 112 -1.47 -16.51 5.54
N GLU A 113 -1.12 -15.29 5.95
CA GLU A 113 -1.43 -14.76 7.28
C GLU A 113 -2.96 -14.65 7.48
N ASP A 114 -3.70 -14.21 6.47
CA ASP A 114 -5.15 -14.10 6.55
C ASP A 114 -5.83 -15.48 6.59
N PHE A 115 -5.70 -16.25 5.53
CA PHE A 115 -6.52 -17.44 5.33
C PHE A 115 -6.02 -18.65 6.12
N ALA A 116 -4.71 -18.86 6.22
CA ALA A 116 -4.17 -19.98 6.95
C ALA A 116 -4.34 -19.80 8.46
N LEU A 117 -3.98 -18.61 9.01
CA LEU A 117 -4.12 -18.36 10.45
C LEU A 117 -5.58 -18.36 10.89
N HIS A 118 -6.49 -17.81 10.06
CA HIS A 118 -7.93 -17.89 10.33
C HIS A 118 -8.40 -19.33 10.46
N SER A 119 -8.04 -20.21 9.52
CA SER A 119 -8.43 -21.62 9.55
C SER A 119 -7.83 -22.37 10.73
N VAL A 120 -6.55 -22.15 11.03
CA VAL A 120 -5.85 -22.76 12.20
C VAL A 120 -6.51 -22.32 13.50
N ALA A 121 -6.81 -21.02 13.63
CA ALA A 121 -7.41 -20.48 14.85
C ALA A 121 -8.83 -21.01 15.12
N ILE A 122 -9.67 -21.09 14.07
CA ILE A 122 -11.01 -21.69 14.21
C ILE A 122 -10.89 -23.13 14.74
N ARG A 123 -9.95 -23.91 14.22
CA ARG A 123 -9.74 -25.28 14.64
C ARG A 123 -9.23 -25.36 16.09
N ALA A 124 -8.22 -24.58 16.44
CA ALA A 124 -7.65 -24.54 17.79
C ALA A 124 -8.71 -24.15 18.85
N LEU A 125 -9.55 -23.18 18.54
CA LEU A 125 -10.65 -22.77 19.43
C LEU A 125 -11.73 -23.82 19.54
N GLY A 126 -12.05 -24.53 18.44
CA GLY A 126 -13.03 -25.62 18.44
C GLY A 126 -12.57 -26.83 19.26
N ASP A 127 -11.29 -27.14 19.22
CA ASP A 127 -10.69 -28.23 19.99
C ASP A 127 -10.38 -27.83 21.46
N GLY A 128 -10.44 -26.53 21.77
CA GLY A 128 -10.06 -26.00 23.09
C GLY A 128 -8.58 -26.19 23.43
N SER A 129 -7.71 -26.41 22.41
CA SER A 129 -6.28 -26.66 22.54
C SER A 129 -5.43 -25.68 21.75
N PRO A 130 -4.34 -25.15 22.34
CA PRO A 130 -3.39 -24.31 21.62
C PRO A 130 -2.41 -25.09 20.73
N ASP A 131 -2.44 -26.42 20.68
CA ASP A 131 -1.40 -27.25 20.05
C ASP A 131 -1.16 -26.90 18.56
N LEU A 132 -2.21 -26.49 17.83
CA LEU A 132 -2.09 -26.08 16.44
C LEU A 132 -1.51 -24.68 16.25
N LEU A 133 -1.43 -23.89 17.32
CA LEU A 133 -1.00 -22.47 17.20
C LEU A 133 0.50 -22.32 16.96
N ASP A 134 1.29 -23.39 17.13
CA ASP A 134 2.68 -23.40 16.67
C ASP A 134 2.82 -23.22 15.16
N LEU A 135 1.79 -23.57 14.38
CA LEU A 135 1.73 -23.29 12.94
C LEU A 135 1.70 -21.79 12.63
N VAL A 136 1.17 -20.97 13.55
CA VAL A 136 1.18 -19.50 13.41
C VAL A 136 2.61 -18.99 13.31
N VAL A 137 3.49 -19.45 14.19
CA VAL A 137 4.92 -19.09 14.18
C VAL A 137 5.60 -19.56 12.90
N GLN A 138 5.26 -20.77 12.42
CA GLN A 138 5.83 -21.30 11.19
C GLN A 138 5.37 -20.52 9.95
N VAL A 139 4.09 -20.16 9.87
CA VAL A 139 3.53 -19.37 8.75
C VAL A 139 4.13 -17.96 8.74
N ARG A 140 4.24 -17.31 9.90
CA ARG A 140 4.76 -15.94 10.00
C ARG A 140 6.28 -15.89 9.91
N GLY A 141 6.98 -16.78 10.63
CA GLY A 141 8.42 -16.72 10.86
C GLY A 141 9.26 -17.55 9.90
N GLY A 142 8.68 -18.28 8.96
CA GLY A 142 9.43 -19.08 8.01
C GLY A 142 10.38 -18.20 7.15
N GLY A 143 11.63 -18.66 6.96
CA GLY A 143 12.67 -17.85 6.34
C GLY A 143 12.33 -17.37 4.94
N THR A 144 11.72 -18.21 4.10
CA THR A 144 11.32 -17.83 2.73
C THR A 144 10.20 -16.79 2.75
N GLN A 145 9.14 -17.02 3.55
CA GLN A 145 7.99 -16.13 3.65
C GLN A 145 8.42 -14.74 4.13
N MET A 146 9.23 -14.71 5.20
CA MET A 146 9.72 -13.47 5.77
C MET A 146 10.64 -12.72 4.81
N THR A 147 11.51 -13.41 4.08
CA THR A 147 12.39 -12.79 3.06
C THR A 147 11.57 -12.20 1.92
N MET A 148 10.58 -12.92 1.40
CA MET A 148 9.68 -12.40 0.35
C MET A 148 8.91 -11.18 0.85
N PHE A 149 8.32 -11.27 2.03
CA PHE A 149 7.55 -10.18 2.62
C PHE A 149 8.39 -8.93 2.88
N ALA A 150 9.53 -9.07 3.56
CA ALA A 150 10.40 -7.95 3.88
C ALA A 150 10.96 -7.28 2.62
N SER A 151 11.47 -8.07 1.66
CA SER A 151 11.96 -7.52 0.38
C SER A 151 10.83 -6.89 -0.44
N GLY A 152 9.62 -7.46 -0.41
CA GLY A 152 8.44 -6.88 -1.02
C GLY A 152 8.13 -5.49 -0.48
N LEU A 153 8.07 -5.34 0.84
CA LEU A 153 7.82 -4.04 1.49
C LEU A 153 8.92 -3.01 1.22
N VAL A 154 10.20 -3.44 1.23
CA VAL A 154 11.33 -2.57 0.85
C VAL A 154 11.20 -2.09 -0.59
N LEU A 155 10.80 -2.96 -1.52
CA LEU A 155 10.58 -2.57 -2.91
C LEU A 155 9.36 -1.64 -3.06
N VAL A 156 8.27 -1.86 -2.33
CA VAL A 156 7.14 -0.91 -2.31
C VAL A 156 7.59 0.46 -1.82
N ALA A 157 8.37 0.52 -0.74
CA ALA A 157 8.95 1.77 -0.24
C ALA A 157 9.86 2.44 -1.28
N ALA A 158 10.75 1.67 -1.92
CA ALA A 158 11.62 2.16 -2.99
C ALA A 158 10.81 2.69 -4.18
N GLY A 159 9.73 2.00 -4.56
CA GLY A 159 8.80 2.45 -5.59
C GLY A 159 8.13 3.77 -5.25
N ALA A 160 7.66 3.93 -4.01
CA ALA A 160 7.04 5.17 -3.53
C ALA A 160 8.04 6.34 -3.48
N VAL A 161 9.28 6.10 -3.02
CA VAL A 161 10.37 7.10 -3.07
C VAL A 161 10.70 7.48 -4.51
N THR A 162 10.80 6.50 -5.41
CA THR A 162 11.06 6.74 -6.83
C THR A 162 9.93 7.55 -7.47
N ALA A 163 8.65 7.29 -7.09
CA ALA A 163 7.51 8.08 -7.53
C ALA A 163 7.57 9.52 -7.01
N ALA A 164 7.97 9.73 -5.74
CA ALA A 164 8.17 11.08 -5.20
C ALA A 164 9.27 11.84 -5.97
N VAL A 165 10.37 11.20 -6.34
CA VAL A 165 11.43 11.78 -7.21
C VAL A 165 10.88 12.10 -8.60
N ALA A 166 10.04 11.20 -9.16
CA ALA A 166 9.42 11.44 -10.47
C ALA A 166 8.48 12.66 -10.41
N ILE A 167 7.65 12.77 -9.38
CA ILE A 167 6.79 13.93 -9.14
C ILE A 167 7.62 15.20 -9.02
N TRP A 168 8.68 15.17 -8.20
CA TRP A 168 9.58 16.31 -8.00
C TRP A 168 10.19 16.83 -9.31
N ARG A 169 10.60 15.92 -10.20
CA ARG A 169 11.25 16.24 -11.47
C ARG A 169 10.29 16.52 -12.61
N SER A 170 9.01 16.22 -12.45
CA SER A 170 8.03 16.28 -13.54
C SER A 170 7.69 17.69 -14.02
N GLY A 171 7.73 18.65 -13.11
CA GLY A 171 7.28 20.03 -13.37
C GLY A 171 5.76 20.19 -13.56
N VAL A 172 4.97 19.09 -13.50
CA VAL A 172 3.51 19.11 -13.74
C VAL A 172 2.67 18.89 -12.49
N LEU A 173 3.28 18.50 -11.37
CA LEU A 173 2.69 18.35 -10.05
C LEU A 173 3.50 19.13 -9.02
N ALA A 174 2.87 19.50 -7.90
CA ALA A 174 3.58 20.13 -6.79
C ALA A 174 4.68 19.18 -6.28
N ARG A 175 5.93 19.61 -6.32
CA ARG A 175 7.11 18.78 -6.06
C ARG A 175 7.11 18.05 -4.72
N TRP A 176 6.44 18.60 -3.70
CA TRP A 176 6.36 18.01 -2.37
C TRP A 176 5.23 16.97 -2.20
N SER A 177 4.29 16.90 -3.16
CA SER A 177 3.05 16.13 -2.99
C SER A 177 3.26 14.61 -2.89
N GLY A 178 4.37 14.08 -3.41
CA GLY A 178 4.71 12.65 -3.29
C GLY A 178 5.43 12.27 -1.99
N ILE A 179 5.99 13.25 -1.25
CA ILE A 179 6.86 12.97 -0.10
C ILE A 179 6.12 12.32 1.07
N PRO A 180 4.93 12.78 1.53
CA PRO A 180 4.27 12.15 2.66
C PRO A 180 3.91 10.68 2.42
N LEU A 181 3.50 10.34 1.18
CA LEU A 181 3.24 8.96 0.80
C LEU A 181 4.54 8.13 0.84
N ALA A 182 5.64 8.65 0.31
CA ALA A 182 6.94 7.98 0.33
C ALA A 182 7.45 7.74 1.77
N VAL A 183 7.29 8.73 2.66
CA VAL A 183 7.61 8.58 4.09
C VAL A 183 6.73 7.50 4.73
N GLY A 184 5.43 7.49 4.45
CA GLY A 184 4.53 6.46 4.94
C GLY A 184 5.00 5.06 4.55
N PHE A 185 5.32 4.81 3.29
CA PHE A 185 5.82 3.50 2.86
C PHE A 185 7.23 3.19 3.38
N ALA A 186 8.12 4.15 3.55
CA ALA A 186 9.43 3.94 4.19
C ALA A 186 9.29 3.50 5.66
N LEU A 187 8.24 3.94 6.35
CA LEU A 187 7.92 3.57 7.72
C LEU A 187 7.10 2.27 7.84
N PHE A 188 6.78 1.60 6.72
CA PHE A 188 5.93 0.41 6.75
C PHE A 188 6.56 -0.75 7.53
N VAL A 189 7.83 -1.01 7.37
CA VAL A 189 8.54 -2.03 8.16
C VAL A 189 8.75 -1.58 9.61
N PRO A 190 9.26 -0.37 9.88
CA PRO A 190 9.44 0.12 11.25
C PRO A 190 8.17 0.07 12.13
N GLN A 191 6.97 0.32 11.59
CA GLN A 191 5.75 0.31 12.39
C GLN A 191 5.41 -1.04 13.01
N PHE A 192 5.92 -2.16 12.46
CA PHE A 192 5.68 -3.49 13.03
C PHE A 192 6.33 -3.69 14.40
N PHE A 193 7.38 -2.93 14.71
CA PHE A 193 8.07 -2.98 16.01
C PHE A 193 7.38 -2.14 17.10
N GLY A 194 6.34 -1.39 16.73
CA GLY A 194 5.56 -0.57 17.66
C GLY A 194 4.32 -1.28 18.20
N PRO A 195 3.74 -0.74 19.29
CA PRO A 195 2.46 -1.21 19.81
C PRO A 195 1.31 -0.95 18.81
N PRO A 196 0.12 -1.54 19.03
CA PRO A 196 -1.02 -1.44 18.10
C PRO A 196 -1.38 -0.02 17.63
N TRP A 197 -1.33 0.96 18.52
CA TRP A 197 -1.65 2.35 18.17
C TRP A 197 -0.66 2.96 17.16
N VAL A 198 0.62 2.53 17.15
CA VAL A 198 1.60 2.97 16.16
C VAL A 198 1.20 2.53 14.76
N ARG A 199 0.63 1.32 14.64
CA ARG A 199 0.14 0.80 13.34
C ARG A 199 -1.02 1.62 12.81
N VAL A 200 -1.96 2.02 13.70
CA VAL A 200 -3.08 2.89 13.32
C VAL A 200 -2.57 4.29 12.94
N ALA A 201 -1.67 4.87 13.73
CA ALA A 201 -1.05 6.16 13.41
C ALA A 201 -0.30 6.14 12.06
N HIS A 202 0.41 5.05 11.77
CA HIS A 202 1.05 4.84 10.47
C HIS A 202 0.01 4.78 9.33
N GLY A 203 -1.12 4.09 9.53
CA GLY A 203 -2.24 4.08 8.58
C GLY A 203 -2.78 5.48 8.29
N VAL A 204 -2.88 6.34 9.32
CA VAL A 204 -3.27 7.76 9.16
C VAL A 204 -2.25 8.50 8.29
N VAL A 205 -0.94 8.30 8.50
CA VAL A 205 0.12 8.93 7.69
C VAL A 205 0.01 8.51 6.21
N LEU A 206 -0.21 7.21 5.95
CA LEU A 206 -0.41 6.71 4.58
C LEU A 206 -1.65 7.32 3.93
N ALA A 207 -2.77 7.34 4.63
CA ALA A 207 -4.01 7.93 4.13
C ALA A 207 -3.85 9.42 3.83
N ALA A 208 -3.26 10.18 4.74
CA ALA A 208 -3.01 11.61 4.57
C ALA A 208 -2.10 11.88 3.35
N GLY A 209 -1.02 11.12 3.19
CA GLY A 209 -0.11 11.24 2.06
C GLY A 209 -0.79 10.90 0.72
N ALA A 210 -1.56 9.82 0.69
CA ALA A 210 -2.30 9.38 -0.50
C ALA A 210 -3.40 10.40 -0.89
N LEU A 211 -4.16 10.91 0.09
CA LEU A 211 -5.20 11.91 -0.15
C LEU A 211 -4.62 13.25 -0.59
N TRP A 212 -3.47 13.66 -0.03
CA TRP A 212 -2.80 14.87 -0.51
C TRP A 212 -2.38 14.73 -1.97
N LEU A 213 -1.74 13.61 -2.34
CA LEU A 213 -1.37 13.37 -3.73
C LEU A 213 -2.61 13.30 -4.64
N ALA A 214 -3.69 12.67 -4.18
CA ALA A 214 -4.96 12.63 -4.91
C ALA A 214 -5.55 14.04 -5.15
N ALA A 215 -5.54 14.88 -4.12
CA ALA A 215 -5.99 16.26 -4.24
C ALA A 215 -5.15 17.07 -5.23
N GLU A 216 -3.81 16.86 -5.24
CA GLU A 216 -2.91 17.51 -6.19
C GLU A 216 -3.18 17.08 -7.64
N LEU A 217 -3.46 15.77 -7.85
CA LEU A 217 -3.78 15.25 -9.18
C LEU A 217 -5.07 15.82 -9.75
N LEU A 218 -6.02 16.21 -8.89
CA LEU A 218 -7.31 16.80 -9.28
C LEU A 218 -7.24 18.33 -9.48
N ARG A 219 -6.15 19.00 -9.07
CA ARG A 219 -6.03 20.46 -9.27
C ARG A 219 -6.07 20.83 -10.74
N PRO A 220 -6.83 21.90 -11.10
CA PRO A 220 -6.80 22.44 -12.43
C PRO A 220 -5.36 22.86 -12.78
N ARG A 221 -4.81 22.31 -13.86
CA ARG A 221 -3.51 22.75 -14.35
C ARG A 221 -3.68 24.14 -14.95
N ARG A 222 -2.90 25.10 -14.50
CA ARG A 222 -2.80 26.41 -15.19
C ARG A 222 -2.19 26.14 -16.55
N ASP A 223 -2.94 26.40 -17.60
CA ASP A 223 -2.43 26.36 -18.96
C ASP A 223 -1.31 27.41 -19.06
N ALA A 224 -0.19 27.01 -19.66
CA ALA A 224 0.96 27.93 -19.86
C ALA A 224 0.62 29.14 -20.75
N ALA A 225 -0.62 29.28 -21.18
CA ALA A 225 -1.14 30.41 -21.96
C ALA A 225 -1.43 31.65 -21.11
N ASP A 226 -1.68 31.53 -19.79
CA ASP A 226 -2.02 32.66 -18.90
C ASP A 226 -0.79 33.32 -18.27
N ALA A 227 0.41 32.91 -18.65
CA ALA A 227 1.68 33.42 -18.13
C ALA A 227 2.42 34.33 -19.13
N ARG A 228 1.69 34.90 -20.14
CA ARG A 228 2.28 35.89 -21.07
C ARG A 228 1.65 37.26 -20.92
#